data_69f546c256405e27bcba440a4617a0d6
#
_entry.id   69f546c256405e27bcba440a4617a0d6
#
_cell.length_a   1.000
_cell.length_b   1.000
_cell.length_c   1.000
_cell.angle_alpha   90.00
_cell.angle_beta   90.00
_cell.angle_gamma   90.00
#
_symmetry.space_group_name_H-M   'P 1'
#
loop_
_entity.id
_entity.type
_entity.pdbx_description
1 polymer ?
#
loop_
_entity_poly.entity_id
_entity_poly.type
_entity_poly.pdbx_seq_one_letter_code
_entity_poly.pdbx_strand_id
1 'polypeptide(L)'
;MTNVALARKVSRPNIVDLTDSVLYAALIMLPAGGTVFGLNMMYWSPISPVLFAIYAVLNIRYLPRVFARYGTLLLFPVALVMISVYGWMTIGFHPNTALRTLAALVTGVSCLISLDIAFRIKRLNWNAAITVIVVAYTVSFGVGILQFIAVHGHAPWMTMLSQRFLERNYVPNRVQFLFAEPSYIGMHLFGVLMPLQWLTRRKDIAALILMYAFGSAAMGAGLRILVDMVIALLLWVIVLVNFHRLRNIIIALVGVGVVGAAGGAVLLTNDRIQLMLSHGLISGDFSSMARLFRALAPVEAWLADIPHLVFGFGAGNLKDAIARGYQTAFNWLQARGDNPAGNGEIRLLGSPPGDHYIFSMSAYIDFITEFGAVMFIALLALILVHVTRCRAWNKMTVCWMLLLAYLYVQFEGYAFYAIWLFLWAAGVAGLMGSLNSGVDDVKRIRFAHKRGKHLSE
;
A
#
# COMPACT_ATOMS: atom_id res chain seq x y z
N MET A 1 -6.18 28.08 -40.51
CA MET A 1 -7.52 28.01 -39.89
C MET A 1 -8.02 26.58 -39.65
N THR A 2 -7.17 25.55 -39.55
CA THR A 2 -7.59 24.13 -39.53
C THR A 2 -7.31 23.42 -38.19
N ASN A 3 -6.77 24.10 -37.17
CA ASN A 3 -6.40 23.47 -35.88
C ASN A 3 -7.36 23.76 -34.70
N VAL A 4 -8.42 24.54 -34.89
CA VAL A 4 -9.39 24.88 -33.83
C VAL A 4 -10.54 23.86 -33.75
N ALA A 5 -10.77 23.06 -34.79
CA ALA A 5 -11.86 22.08 -34.82
C ALA A 5 -11.58 20.78 -34.05
N LEU A 6 -10.31 20.43 -33.77
CA LEU A 6 -9.93 19.22 -33.03
C LEU A 6 -10.05 19.33 -31.52
N ALA A 7 -10.04 20.53 -30.96
CA ALA A 7 -10.17 20.78 -29.52
C ALA A 7 -11.63 20.71 -29.00
N ARG A 8 -12.62 20.60 -29.86
CA ARG A 8 -14.04 20.62 -29.49
C ARG A 8 -14.71 19.26 -29.35
N LYS A 9 -13.98 18.17 -29.56
CA LYS A 9 -14.42 16.82 -29.19
C LYS A 9 -13.95 16.47 -27.77
N VAL A 10 -14.20 17.34 -26.79
CA VAL A 10 -14.30 16.91 -25.40
C VAL A 10 -15.54 16.02 -25.36
N SER A 11 -15.30 14.72 -25.53
CA SER A 11 -16.34 13.69 -25.49
C SER A 11 -17.14 13.86 -24.19
N ARG A 12 -18.46 13.89 -24.32
CA ARG A 12 -19.41 13.77 -23.21
C ARG A 12 -18.91 12.66 -22.29
N PRO A 13 -18.93 12.84 -20.96
CA PRO A 13 -18.63 11.74 -20.06
C PRO A 13 -19.51 10.56 -20.46
N ASN A 14 -18.89 9.41 -20.71
CA ASN A 14 -19.64 8.22 -21.05
C ASN A 14 -20.65 7.95 -19.94
N ILE A 15 -21.85 7.54 -20.32
CA ILE A 15 -22.89 7.09 -19.40
C ILE A 15 -22.25 6.00 -18.53
N VAL A 16 -22.36 6.14 -17.22
CA VAL A 16 -21.88 5.14 -16.25
C VAL A 16 -22.61 3.82 -16.59
N ASP A 17 -21.86 2.82 -16.99
CA ASP A 17 -22.36 1.48 -17.25
C ASP A 17 -22.59 0.76 -15.90
N LEU A 18 -23.52 -0.20 -15.86
CA LEU A 18 -23.78 -1.00 -14.66
C LEU A 18 -22.49 -1.65 -14.12
N THR A 19 -21.59 -2.04 -15.02
CA THR A 19 -20.29 -2.59 -14.63
C THR A 19 -19.45 -1.59 -13.82
N ASP A 20 -19.58 -0.29 -14.05
CA ASP A 20 -18.80 0.75 -13.36
C ASP A 20 -19.21 0.89 -11.89
N SER A 21 -20.43 0.46 -11.51
CA SER A 21 -20.86 0.38 -10.12
C SER A 21 -19.97 -0.56 -9.31
N VAL A 22 -19.47 -1.65 -9.92
CA VAL A 22 -18.52 -2.58 -9.28
C VAL A 22 -17.19 -1.89 -9.00
N LEU A 23 -16.70 -1.04 -9.92
CA LEU A 23 -15.51 -0.24 -9.68
C LEU A 23 -15.71 0.71 -8.49
N TYR A 24 -16.83 1.44 -8.46
CA TYR A 24 -17.12 2.34 -7.34
C TYR A 24 -17.27 1.57 -6.01
N ALA A 25 -17.87 0.39 -6.02
CA ALA A 25 -17.90 -0.49 -4.85
C ALA A 25 -16.48 -0.90 -4.42
N ALA A 26 -15.59 -1.24 -5.36
CA ALA A 26 -14.19 -1.52 -5.06
C ALA A 26 -13.50 -0.31 -4.39
N LEU A 27 -13.74 0.91 -4.90
CA LEU A 27 -13.18 2.14 -4.33
C LEU A 27 -13.73 2.45 -2.92
N ILE A 28 -15.03 2.20 -2.67
CA ILE A 28 -15.65 2.35 -1.35
C ILE A 28 -15.03 1.36 -0.35
N MET A 29 -14.77 0.14 -0.78
CA MET A 29 -14.25 -0.93 0.07
C MET A 29 -12.73 -0.87 0.27
N LEU A 30 -12.01 0.12 -0.28
CA LEU A 30 -10.57 0.27 -0.08
C LEU A 30 -10.15 0.26 1.40
N PRO A 31 -10.79 1.02 2.32
CA PRO A 31 -10.41 1.00 3.73
C PRO A 31 -10.99 -0.19 4.51
N ALA A 32 -11.82 -1.03 3.91
CA ALA A 32 -12.59 -2.07 4.59
C ALA A 32 -11.87 -3.43 4.72
N GLY A 33 -10.54 -3.46 4.55
CA GLY A 33 -9.73 -4.69 4.57
C GLY A 33 -9.73 -5.45 5.90
N GLY A 34 -10.23 -4.87 6.98
CA GLY A 34 -10.36 -5.53 8.30
C GLY A 34 -11.76 -6.05 8.60
N THR A 35 -12.70 -5.89 7.68
CA THR A 35 -14.10 -6.25 7.92
C THR A 35 -14.43 -7.69 7.52
N VAL A 36 -15.45 -8.26 8.14
CA VAL A 36 -15.97 -9.60 7.84
C VAL A 36 -16.66 -9.71 6.47
N PHE A 37 -16.79 -8.60 5.73
CA PHE A 37 -17.47 -8.58 4.42
C PHE A 37 -16.66 -9.19 3.27
N GLY A 38 -15.39 -9.54 3.50
CA GLY A 38 -14.54 -10.12 2.48
C GLY A 38 -14.44 -11.64 2.55
N LEU A 39 -13.59 -12.16 1.68
CA LEU A 39 -13.27 -13.57 1.67
C LEU A 39 -12.15 -13.83 2.69
N ASN A 40 -12.37 -14.72 3.64
CA ASN A 40 -11.36 -15.13 4.63
C ASN A 40 -10.27 -16.02 3.97
N MET A 41 -9.64 -15.51 2.92
CA MET A 41 -8.60 -16.22 2.15
C MET A 41 -7.17 -15.83 2.53
N MET A 42 -6.99 -14.66 3.17
CA MET A 42 -5.70 -14.05 3.48
C MET A 42 -5.70 -13.52 4.92
N TYR A 43 -4.55 -12.98 5.35
CA TYR A 43 -4.43 -12.31 6.65
C TYR A 43 -5.44 -11.15 6.83
N TRP A 44 -5.86 -10.55 5.74
CA TRP A 44 -6.86 -9.48 5.66
C TRP A 44 -7.96 -9.86 4.66
N SER A 45 -9.11 -9.20 4.77
CA SER A 45 -10.25 -9.44 3.89
C SER A 45 -10.08 -8.72 2.55
N PRO A 46 -9.76 -9.39 1.44
CA PRO A 46 -9.42 -8.76 0.17
C PRO A 46 -10.66 -8.37 -0.66
N ILE A 47 -11.69 -7.80 -0.04
CA ILE A 47 -12.93 -7.45 -0.74
C ILE A 47 -12.70 -6.46 -1.89
N SER A 48 -11.93 -5.39 -1.67
CA SER A 48 -11.65 -4.41 -2.71
C SER A 48 -10.85 -5.01 -3.88
N PRO A 49 -9.74 -5.76 -3.68
CA PRO A 49 -9.04 -6.45 -4.76
C PRO A 49 -9.92 -7.43 -5.55
N VAL A 50 -10.81 -8.16 -4.89
CA VAL A 50 -11.75 -9.08 -5.55
C VAL A 50 -12.74 -8.30 -6.43
N LEU A 51 -13.28 -7.17 -5.96
CA LEU A 51 -14.15 -6.32 -6.76
C LEU A 51 -13.42 -5.71 -7.97
N PHE A 52 -12.15 -5.34 -7.85
CA PHE A 52 -11.33 -4.97 -9.01
C PHE A 52 -11.19 -6.13 -10.00
N ALA A 53 -10.98 -7.36 -9.52
CA ALA A 53 -10.91 -8.53 -10.39
C ALA A 53 -12.26 -8.79 -11.11
N ILE A 54 -13.37 -8.69 -10.41
CA ILE A 54 -14.71 -8.79 -11.01
C ILE A 54 -14.90 -7.71 -12.08
N TYR A 55 -14.54 -6.45 -11.79
CA TYR A 55 -14.63 -5.37 -12.77
C TYR A 55 -13.78 -5.64 -14.01
N ALA A 56 -12.55 -6.13 -13.83
CA ALA A 56 -11.66 -6.49 -14.94
C ALA A 56 -12.27 -7.60 -15.81
N VAL A 57 -12.86 -8.64 -15.21
CA VAL A 57 -13.54 -9.74 -15.91
C VAL A 57 -14.76 -9.25 -16.67
N LEU A 58 -15.63 -8.46 -16.06
CA LEU A 58 -16.81 -7.87 -16.70
C LEU A 58 -16.45 -6.97 -17.90
N ASN A 59 -15.25 -6.43 -17.90
CA ASN A 59 -14.73 -5.55 -18.95
C ASN A 59 -13.62 -6.19 -19.79
N ILE A 60 -13.56 -7.53 -19.85
CA ILE A 60 -12.49 -8.30 -20.52
C ILE A 60 -12.29 -7.91 -21.99
N ARG A 61 -13.32 -7.41 -22.68
CA ARG A 61 -13.24 -6.92 -24.06
C ARG A 61 -12.20 -5.81 -24.26
N TYR A 62 -11.83 -5.10 -23.20
CA TYR A 62 -10.81 -4.06 -23.23
C TYR A 62 -9.39 -4.58 -22.93
N LEU A 63 -9.26 -5.85 -22.50
CA LEU A 63 -7.99 -6.44 -22.10
C LEU A 63 -6.91 -6.35 -23.19
N PRO A 64 -7.17 -6.54 -24.50
CA PRO A 64 -6.14 -6.38 -25.53
C PRO A 64 -5.51 -4.98 -25.55
N ARG A 65 -6.31 -3.92 -25.26
CA ARG A 65 -5.81 -2.54 -25.20
C ARG A 65 -4.95 -2.27 -23.96
N VAL A 66 -5.28 -2.91 -22.84
CA VAL A 66 -4.47 -2.87 -21.60
C VAL A 66 -3.18 -3.64 -21.82
N PHE A 67 -3.27 -4.83 -22.43
CA PHE A 67 -2.14 -5.69 -22.73
C PHE A 67 -1.11 -5.02 -23.65
N ALA A 68 -1.56 -4.30 -24.68
CA ALA A 68 -0.69 -3.53 -25.56
C ALA A 68 0.19 -2.52 -24.80
N ARG A 69 -0.22 -2.07 -23.61
CA ARG A 69 0.51 -1.11 -22.79
C ARG A 69 1.32 -1.75 -21.66
N TYR A 70 0.72 -2.70 -20.97
CA TYR A 70 1.25 -3.31 -19.75
C TYR A 70 1.63 -4.79 -19.94
N GLY A 71 1.75 -5.28 -21.18
CA GLY A 71 1.89 -6.71 -21.48
C GLY A 71 2.99 -7.41 -20.69
N THR A 72 4.16 -6.79 -20.53
CA THR A 72 5.27 -7.36 -19.74
C THR A 72 4.91 -7.47 -18.25
N LEU A 73 4.21 -6.46 -17.68
CA LEU A 73 3.75 -6.51 -16.30
C LEU A 73 2.63 -7.53 -16.10
N LEU A 74 1.74 -7.67 -17.09
CA LEU A 74 0.63 -8.64 -17.04
C LEU A 74 1.09 -10.09 -17.23
N LEU A 75 2.21 -10.31 -17.92
CA LEU A 75 2.83 -11.64 -18.08
C LEU A 75 3.72 -12.03 -16.89
N PHE A 76 4.13 -11.09 -16.08
CA PHE A 76 5.04 -11.34 -14.96
C PHE A 76 4.49 -12.38 -13.97
N PRO A 77 3.20 -12.38 -13.55
CA PRO A 77 2.63 -13.44 -12.73
C PRO A 77 2.75 -14.83 -13.33
N VAL A 78 2.68 -14.96 -14.65
CA VAL A 78 2.91 -16.26 -15.34
C VAL A 78 4.35 -16.72 -15.13
N ALA A 79 5.33 -15.81 -15.25
CA ALA A 79 6.73 -16.14 -14.97
C ALA A 79 6.93 -16.57 -13.51
N LEU A 80 6.21 -15.94 -12.55
CA LEU A 80 6.23 -16.33 -11.14
C LEU A 80 5.68 -17.75 -10.92
N VAL A 81 4.62 -18.13 -11.63
CA VAL A 81 4.10 -19.52 -11.60
C VAL A 81 5.13 -20.49 -12.15
N MET A 82 5.76 -20.14 -13.28
CA MET A 82 6.75 -21.02 -13.91
C MET A 82 7.97 -21.26 -13.01
N ILE A 83 8.49 -20.22 -12.36
CA ILE A 83 9.63 -20.38 -11.44
C ILE A 83 9.22 -21.19 -10.19
N SER A 84 7.96 -21.04 -9.72
CA SER A 84 7.46 -21.77 -8.55
C SER A 84 7.44 -23.28 -8.73
N VAL A 85 7.40 -23.77 -9.98
CA VAL A 85 7.47 -25.21 -10.27
C VAL A 85 8.74 -25.83 -9.67
N TYR A 86 9.88 -25.14 -9.74
CA TYR A 86 11.13 -25.61 -9.14
C TYR A 86 10.96 -25.86 -7.63
N GLY A 87 10.43 -24.87 -6.89
CA GLY A 87 10.20 -25.00 -5.46
C GLY A 87 9.16 -26.08 -5.13
N TRP A 88 8.08 -26.17 -5.91
CA TRP A 88 7.07 -27.21 -5.71
C TRP A 88 7.60 -28.63 -5.93
N MET A 89 8.54 -28.82 -6.85
CA MET A 89 9.17 -30.13 -7.08
C MET A 89 10.20 -30.49 -6.01
N THR A 90 10.87 -29.52 -5.41
CA THR A 90 11.99 -29.77 -4.47
C THR A 90 11.56 -29.70 -3.01
N ILE A 91 10.56 -28.89 -2.68
CA ILE A 91 10.04 -28.69 -1.32
C ILE A 91 8.74 -29.46 -1.12
N GLY A 92 7.81 -29.33 -2.08
CA GLY A 92 6.46 -29.87 -2.04
C GLY A 92 5.44 -28.83 -2.50
N PHE A 93 4.29 -29.30 -2.94
CA PHE A 93 3.19 -28.47 -3.41
C PHE A 93 2.09 -28.40 -2.35
N HIS A 94 1.84 -27.22 -1.81
CA HIS A 94 0.78 -26.94 -0.86
C HIS A 94 -0.35 -26.15 -1.55
N PRO A 95 -1.39 -26.81 -2.09
CA PRO A 95 -2.37 -26.18 -2.98
C PRO A 95 -3.10 -24.99 -2.34
N ASN A 96 -3.46 -25.05 -1.06
CA ASN A 96 -4.21 -23.99 -0.38
C ASN A 96 -3.38 -22.70 -0.25
N THR A 97 -2.12 -22.80 0.16
CA THR A 97 -1.24 -21.64 0.33
C THR A 97 -0.76 -21.13 -1.03
N ALA A 98 -0.44 -22.01 -1.97
CA ALA A 98 -0.09 -21.63 -3.35
C ALA A 98 -1.25 -20.87 -4.01
N LEU A 99 -2.49 -21.37 -3.89
CA LEU A 99 -3.66 -20.68 -4.44
C LEU A 99 -3.87 -19.28 -3.82
N ARG A 100 -3.66 -19.14 -2.52
CA ARG A 100 -3.75 -17.83 -1.83
C ARG A 100 -2.73 -16.84 -2.37
N THR A 101 -1.45 -17.22 -2.49
CA THR A 101 -0.40 -16.36 -3.06
C THR A 101 -0.72 -15.97 -4.50
N LEU A 102 -1.10 -16.95 -5.34
CA LEU A 102 -1.44 -16.68 -6.75
C LEU A 102 -2.71 -15.82 -6.88
N ALA A 103 -3.72 -16.05 -6.05
CA ALA A 103 -4.92 -15.22 -6.02
C ALA A 103 -4.59 -13.76 -5.63
N ALA A 104 -3.66 -13.56 -4.69
CA ALA A 104 -3.20 -12.22 -4.31
C ALA A 104 -2.51 -11.51 -5.50
N LEU A 105 -1.67 -12.20 -6.26
CA LEU A 105 -1.04 -11.65 -7.46
C LEU A 105 -2.05 -11.30 -8.55
N VAL A 106 -3.00 -12.19 -8.83
CA VAL A 106 -4.03 -11.99 -9.85
C VAL A 106 -4.94 -10.82 -9.49
N THR A 107 -5.39 -10.74 -8.24
CA THR A 107 -6.25 -9.63 -7.77
C THR A 107 -5.49 -8.31 -7.77
N GLY A 108 -4.20 -8.31 -7.43
CA GLY A 108 -3.34 -7.14 -7.54
C GLY A 108 -3.22 -6.63 -8.98
N VAL A 109 -2.87 -7.50 -9.93
CA VAL A 109 -2.80 -7.15 -11.36
C VAL A 109 -4.17 -6.67 -11.87
N SER A 110 -5.26 -7.24 -11.39
CA SER A 110 -6.62 -6.80 -11.75
C SER A 110 -6.91 -5.36 -11.33
N CYS A 111 -6.30 -4.86 -10.26
CA CYS A 111 -6.37 -3.45 -9.88
C CYS A 111 -5.76 -2.56 -10.97
N LEU A 112 -4.56 -2.87 -11.48
CA LEU A 112 -3.94 -2.16 -12.60
C LEU A 112 -4.83 -2.16 -13.85
N ILE A 113 -5.35 -3.33 -14.23
CA ILE A 113 -6.25 -3.50 -15.38
C ILE A 113 -7.49 -2.62 -15.20
N SER A 114 -8.11 -2.64 -14.03
CA SER A 114 -9.33 -1.92 -13.73
C SER A 114 -9.14 -0.41 -13.78
N LEU A 115 -8.04 0.11 -13.19
CA LEU A 115 -7.70 1.53 -13.24
C LEU A 115 -7.49 1.99 -14.69
N ASP A 116 -6.82 1.19 -15.51
CA ASP A 116 -6.56 1.54 -16.91
C ASP A 116 -7.83 1.51 -17.77
N ILE A 117 -8.68 0.50 -17.59
CA ILE A 117 -9.99 0.43 -18.26
C ILE A 117 -10.85 1.63 -17.86
N ALA A 118 -10.99 1.89 -16.56
CA ALA A 118 -11.86 2.93 -16.05
C ALA A 118 -11.42 4.33 -16.51
N PHE A 119 -10.18 4.69 -16.28
CA PHE A 119 -9.77 6.09 -16.41
C PHE A 119 -9.11 6.42 -17.76
N ARG A 120 -8.40 5.47 -18.38
CA ARG A 120 -7.81 5.68 -19.71
C ARG A 120 -8.76 5.30 -20.85
N ILE A 121 -9.40 4.13 -20.78
CA ILE A 121 -10.20 3.61 -21.91
C ILE A 121 -11.62 4.13 -21.86
N LYS A 122 -12.35 3.93 -20.73
CA LYS A 122 -13.73 4.40 -20.54
C LYS A 122 -13.81 5.89 -20.19
N ARG A 123 -12.72 6.50 -19.74
CA ARG A 123 -12.63 7.92 -19.35
C ARG A 123 -13.64 8.32 -18.28
N LEU A 124 -13.83 7.47 -17.28
CA LEU A 124 -14.68 7.79 -16.14
C LEU A 124 -14.18 9.02 -15.41
N ASN A 125 -15.08 9.68 -14.70
CA ASN A 125 -14.76 10.91 -13.98
C ASN A 125 -13.81 10.62 -12.80
N TRP A 126 -12.53 10.97 -12.98
CA TRP A 126 -11.50 10.81 -11.98
C TRP A 126 -11.81 11.54 -10.66
N ASN A 127 -12.35 12.78 -10.74
CA ASN A 127 -12.68 13.54 -9.55
C ASN A 127 -13.83 12.90 -8.75
N ALA A 128 -14.81 12.30 -9.42
CA ALA A 128 -15.87 11.55 -8.74
C ALA A 128 -15.29 10.33 -8.01
N ALA A 129 -14.43 9.56 -8.66
CA ALA A 129 -13.76 8.42 -8.04
C ALA A 129 -12.95 8.82 -6.80
N ILE A 130 -12.17 9.90 -6.90
CA ILE A 130 -11.43 10.42 -5.74
C ILE A 130 -12.37 10.88 -4.62
N THR A 131 -13.49 11.50 -4.94
CA THR A 131 -14.47 11.90 -3.92
C THR A 131 -15.05 10.69 -3.19
N VAL A 132 -15.34 9.62 -3.90
CA VAL A 132 -15.79 8.35 -3.32
C VAL A 132 -14.74 7.78 -2.36
N ILE A 133 -13.46 7.78 -2.75
CA ILE A 133 -12.35 7.35 -1.88
C ILE A 133 -12.28 8.22 -0.62
N VAL A 134 -12.33 9.54 -0.75
CA VAL A 134 -12.31 10.47 0.39
C VAL A 134 -13.45 10.18 1.35
N VAL A 135 -14.67 10.00 0.85
CA VAL A 135 -15.83 9.66 1.68
C VAL A 135 -15.64 8.32 2.40
N ALA A 136 -15.18 7.28 1.69
CA ALA A 136 -14.97 5.97 2.29
C ALA A 136 -13.93 6.01 3.43
N TYR A 137 -12.82 6.70 3.24
CA TYR A 137 -11.81 6.87 4.29
C TYR A 137 -12.30 7.78 5.43
N THR A 138 -13.13 8.78 5.15
CA THR A 138 -13.75 9.62 6.20
C THR A 138 -14.70 8.78 7.08
N VAL A 139 -15.49 7.90 6.47
CA VAL A 139 -16.34 6.96 7.22
C VAL A 139 -15.50 6.02 8.08
N SER A 140 -14.41 5.45 7.50
CA SER A 140 -13.49 4.60 8.26
C SER A 140 -12.87 5.35 9.44
N PHE A 141 -12.50 6.62 9.28
CA PHE A 141 -11.99 7.45 10.38
C PHE A 141 -13.04 7.66 11.46
N GLY A 142 -14.30 7.92 11.08
CA GLY A 142 -15.43 8.00 12.00
C GLY A 142 -15.59 6.73 12.84
N VAL A 143 -15.44 5.55 12.23
CA VAL A 143 -15.44 4.28 12.97
C VAL A 143 -14.29 4.22 13.99
N GLY A 144 -13.11 4.70 13.64
CA GLY A 144 -11.99 4.80 14.60
C GLY A 144 -12.29 5.70 15.80
N ILE A 145 -12.96 6.84 15.60
CA ILE A 145 -13.43 7.69 16.70
C ILE A 145 -14.41 6.92 17.59
N LEU A 146 -15.37 6.20 17.01
CA LEU A 146 -16.31 5.38 17.77
C LEU A 146 -15.61 4.28 18.57
N GLN A 147 -14.58 3.62 18.00
CA GLN A 147 -13.75 2.65 18.70
C GLN A 147 -13.02 3.30 19.90
N PHE A 148 -12.44 4.49 19.70
CA PHE A 148 -11.76 5.22 20.76
C PHE A 148 -12.71 5.60 21.91
N ILE A 149 -13.90 6.13 21.57
CA ILE A 149 -14.94 6.45 22.56
C ILE A 149 -15.41 5.19 23.31
N ALA A 150 -15.59 4.08 22.60
CA ALA A 150 -16.01 2.83 23.20
C ALA A 150 -15.04 2.32 24.27
N VAL A 151 -13.73 2.47 24.00
CA VAL A 151 -12.67 2.06 24.93
C VAL A 151 -12.61 2.98 26.17
N HIS A 152 -12.54 4.28 25.97
CA HIS A 152 -12.34 5.25 27.04
C HIS A 152 -13.64 5.58 27.78
N GLY A 153 -14.78 5.52 27.11
CA GLY A 153 -16.12 5.74 27.69
C GLY A 153 -16.73 4.51 28.35
N HIS A 154 -15.99 3.38 28.44
CA HIS A 154 -16.49 2.12 28.99
C HIS A 154 -17.84 1.70 28.40
N ALA A 155 -18.02 1.81 27.07
CA ALA A 155 -19.23 1.46 26.35
C ALA A 155 -19.14 0.05 25.73
N PRO A 156 -19.42 -1.04 26.50
CA PRO A 156 -19.18 -2.41 26.06
C PRO A 156 -20.00 -2.81 24.83
N TRP A 157 -21.16 -2.21 24.63
CA TRP A 157 -22.00 -2.49 23.46
C TRP A 157 -21.36 -2.01 22.15
N MET A 158 -20.64 -0.88 22.16
CA MET A 158 -19.91 -0.39 20.99
C MET A 158 -18.69 -1.28 20.69
N THR A 159 -18.03 -1.77 21.73
CA THR A 159 -16.95 -2.74 21.59
C THR A 159 -17.46 -4.05 20.96
N MET A 160 -18.60 -4.57 21.43
CA MET A 160 -19.24 -5.74 20.84
C MET A 160 -19.68 -5.51 19.39
N LEU A 161 -20.17 -4.32 19.04
CA LEU A 161 -20.52 -3.99 17.67
C LEU A 161 -19.27 -4.00 16.78
N SER A 162 -18.18 -3.37 17.21
CA SER A 162 -16.88 -3.42 16.51
C SER A 162 -16.41 -4.85 16.29
N GLN A 163 -16.54 -5.74 17.29
CA GLN A 163 -16.16 -7.16 17.19
C GLN A 163 -16.97 -7.94 16.15
N ARG A 164 -18.23 -7.56 15.91
CA ARG A 164 -19.07 -8.22 14.90
C ARG A 164 -18.71 -7.85 13.46
N PHE A 165 -18.18 -6.66 13.25
CA PHE A 165 -17.86 -6.15 11.91
C PHE A 165 -16.40 -6.34 11.50
N LEU A 166 -15.51 -6.56 12.48
CA LEU A 166 -14.09 -6.75 12.24
C LEU A 166 -13.71 -8.22 12.33
N GLU A 167 -13.00 -8.71 11.34
CA GLU A 167 -12.51 -10.10 11.30
C GLU A 167 -11.51 -10.38 12.43
N ARG A 168 -10.62 -9.40 12.66
CA ARG A 168 -9.71 -9.35 13.81
C ARG A 168 -9.98 -8.10 14.59
N ASN A 169 -10.11 -8.24 15.89
CA ASN A 169 -10.41 -7.10 16.74
C ASN A 169 -9.24 -6.82 17.69
N TYR A 170 -8.60 -5.68 17.49
CA TYR A 170 -7.55 -5.15 18.36
C TYR A 170 -8.09 -4.25 19.47
N VAL A 171 -9.38 -3.90 19.42
CA VAL A 171 -10.07 -3.18 20.49
C VAL A 171 -10.30 -4.15 21.67
N PRO A 172 -10.03 -3.79 22.94
CA PRO A 172 -9.81 -2.43 23.44
C PRO A 172 -8.35 -1.92 23.38
N ASN A 173 -7.39 -2.72 23.02
CA ASN A 173 -5.97 -2.36 23.17
C ASN A 173 -5.52 -1.28 22.17
N ARG A 174 -6.07 -1.28 20.95
CA ARG A 174 -5.67 -0.36 19.87
C ARG A 174 -6.84 -0.03 18.96
N VAL A 175 -6.90 1.22 18.51
CA VAL A 175 -7.81 1.63 17.44
C VAL A 175 -7.25 1.14 16.11
N GLN A 176 -8.09 0.51 15.28
CA GLN A 176 -7.71 -0.05 13.97
C GLN A 176 -8.53 0.51 12.80
N PHE A 177 -9.53 1.37 13.06
CA PHE A 177 -10.48 1.84 12.04
C PHE A 177 -11.23 0.67 11.37
N LEU A 178 -11.29 0.63 10.05
CA LEU A 178 -11.79 -0.52 9.26
C LEU A 178 -10.65 -1.35 8.63
N PHE A 179 -9.38 -1.06 8.99
CA PHE A 179 -8.23 -1.75 8.44
C PHE A 179 -8.04 -3.12 9.10
N ALA A 180 -7.34 -4.03 8.41
CA ALA A 180 -7.07 -5.37 8.92
C ALA A 180 -6.23 -5.36 10.20
N GLU A 181 -5.32 -4.38 10.33
CA GLU A 181 -4.43 -4.22 11.46
C GLU A 181 -4.05 -2.74 11.64
N PRO A 182 -3.82 -2.27 12.88
CA PRO A 182 -3.32 -0.92 13.12
C PRO A 182 -2.00 -0.60 12.39
N SER A 183 -1.15 -1.58 12.15
CA SER A 183 0.11 -1.43 11.42
C SER A 183 -0.10 -1.10 9.93
N TYR A 184 -1.29 -1.33 9.36
CA TYR A 184 -1.61 -1.05 7.96
C TYR A 184 -2.05 0.39 7.69
N ILE A 185 -2.31 1.16 8.75
CA ILE A 185 -2.71 2.58 8.63
C ILE A 185 -1.70 3.35 7.77
N GLY A 186 -0.40 3.18 8.01
CA GLY A 186 0.66 3.84 7.25
C GLY A 186 0.61 3.52 5.75
N MET A 187 0.38 2.26 5.37
CA MET A 187 0.26 1.85 3.98
C MET A 187 -0.97 2.48 3.29
N HIS A 188 -2.12 2.56 3.98
CA HIS A 188 -3.30 3.23 3.44
C HIS A 188 -3.10 4.74 3.28
N LEU A 189 -2.52 5.40 4.29
CA LEU A 189 -2.29 6.84 4.25
C LEU A 189 -1.23 7.24 3.25
N PHE A 190 -0.08 6.60 3.34
CA PHE A 190 1.13 7.03 2.63
C PHE A 190 1.33 6.26 1.32
N GLY A 191 0.85 5.03 1.22
CA GLY A 191 0.87 4.27 -0.02
C GLY A 191 -0.26 4.61 -1.00
N VAL A 192 -1.39 5.15 -0.50
CA VAL A 192 -2.58 5.44 -1.32
C VAL A 192 -2.99 6.91 -1.27
N LEU A 193 -3.39 7.43 -0.11
CA LEU A 193 -3.96 8.78 -0.04
C LEU A 193 -2.93 9.86 -0.37
N MET A 194 -1.69 9.73 0.08
CA MET A 194 -0.64 10.71 -0.21
C MET A 194 -0.29 10.77 -1.70
N PRO A 195 -0.07 9.65 -2.43
CA PRO A 195 0.05 9.69 -3.88
C PRO A 195 -1.16 10.29 -4.59
N LEU A 196 -2.37 9.99 -4.16
CA LEU A 196 -3.57 10.61 -4.71
C LEU A 196 -3.59 12.13 -4.48
N GLN A 197 -3.14 12.59 -3.32
CA GLN A 197 -2.95 14.02 -3.05
C GLN A 197 -1.88 14.64 -3.96
N TRP A 198 -0.77 13.96 -4.20
CA TRP A 198 0.26 14.44 -5.12
C TRP A 198 -0.26 14.57 -6.56
N LEU A 199 -1.06 13.61 -7.02
CA LEU A 199 -1.64 13.61 -8.36
C LEU A 199 -2.73 14.68 -8.54
N THR A 200 -3.57 14.90 -7.52
CA THR A 200 -4.78 15.73 -7.62
C THR A 200 -4.62 17.13 -7.00
N ARG A 201 -3.67 17.30 -6.09
CA ARG A 201 -3.47 18.52 -5.28
C ARG A 201 -4.72 18.92 -4.46
N ARG A 202 -5.62 17.99 -4.19
CA ARG A 202 -6.83 18.23 -3.42
C ARG A 202 -6.50 18.47 -1.95
N LYS A 203 -7.11 19.51 -1.36
CA LYS A 203 -6.89 19.90 0.05
C LYS A 203 -7.62 18.98 1.03
N ASP A 204 -8.78 18.43 0.64
CA ASP A 204 -9.55 17.48 1.44
C ASP A 204 -8.79 16.18 1.69
N ILE A 205 -8.05 15.66 0.69
CA ILE A 205 -7.17 14.50 0.89
C ILE A 205 -6.04 14.86 1.87
N ALA A 206 -5.43 16.05 1.73
CA ALA A 206 -4.39 16.48 2.66
C ALA A 206 -4.92 16.60 4.09
N ALA A 207 -6.10 17.19 4.28
CA ALA A 207 -6.76 17.25 5.57
C ALA A 207 -7.04 15.86 6.15
N LEU A 208 -7.53 14.92 5.33
CA LEU A 208 -7.80 13.54 5.72
C LEU A 208 -6.51 12.81 6.15
N ILE A 209 -5.41 12.96 5.41
CA ILE A 209 -4.11 12.40 5.80
C ILE A 209 -3.68 12.93 7.17
N LEU A 210 -3.78 14.25 7.40
CA LEU A 210 -3.43 14.85 8.68
C LEU A 210 -4.35 14.37 9.81
N MET A 211 -5.66 14.29 9.57
CA MET A 211 -6.61 13.75 10.55
C MET A 211 -6.26 12.32 10.96
N TYR A 212 -5.98 11.44 10.01
CA TYR A 212 -5.57 10.08 10.31
C TYR A 212 -4.22 10.02 11.04
N ALA A 213 -3.23 10.78 10.56
CA ALA A 213 -1.89 10.78 11.12
C ALA A 213 -1.91 11.20 12.61
N PHE A 214 -2.49 12.37 12.90
CA PHE A 214 -2.60 12.87 14.27
C PHE A 214 -3.63 12.08 15.09
N GLY A 215 -4.77 11.75 14.50
CA GLY A 215 -5.81 10.96 15.15
C GLY A 215 -5.31 9.57 15.55
N SER A 216 -4.59 8.88 14.68
CA SER A 216 -4.00 7.57 15.01
C SER A 216 -2.99 7.65 16.14
N ALA A 217 -2.17 8.69 16.17
CA ALA A 217 -1.22 8.92 17.26
C ALA A 217 -1.94 9.21 18.60
N ALA A 218 -2.94 10.09 18.57
CA ALA A 218 -3.72 10.46 19.75
C ALA A 218 -4.59 9.31 20.29
N MET A 219 -5.14 8.48 19.40
CA MET A 219 -5.99 7.33 19.75
C MET A 219 -5.22 6.05 20.06
N GLY A 220 -3.88 6.07 20.09
CA GLY A 220 -3.08 4.91 20.47
C GLY A 220 -3.03 3.79 19.43
N ALA A 221 -3.14 4.10 18.13
CA ALA A 221 -3.11 3.09 17.06
C ALA A 221 -1.77 2.35 16.90
N GLY A 222 -0.69 2.86 17.48
CA GLY A 222 0.61 2.19 17.55
C GLY A 222 1.80 3.06 17.15
N LEU A 223 3.01 2.59 17.49
CA LEU A 223 4.25 3.34 17.28
C LEU A 223 4.64 3.47 15.82
N ARG A 224 4.36 2.45 15.01
CA ARG A 224 4.78 2.39 13.60
C ARG A 224 4.31 3.59 12.79
N ILE A 225 3.06 4.04 13.03
CA ILE A 225 2.50 5.18 12.31
C ILE A 225 3.32 6.47 12.48
N LEU A 226 3.99 6.65 13.64
CA LEU A 226 4.85 7.81 13.89
C LEU A 226 6.08 7.79 12.99
N VAL A 227 6.72 6.63 12.84
CA VAL A 227 7.89 6.48 11.96
C VAL A 227 7.47 6.68 10.50
N ASP A 228 6.35 6.06 10.09
CA ASP A 228 5.78 6.22 8.77
C ASP A 228 5.47 7.71 8.46
N MET A 229 4.94 8.45 9.44
CA MET A 229 4.66 9.89 9.34
C MET A 229 5.91 10.71 9.09
N VAL A 230 7.00 10.46 9.81
CA VAL A 230 8.26 11.21 9.66
C VAL A 230 8.80 11.03 8.24
N ILE A 231 8.90 9.80 7.77
CA ILE A 231 9.42 9.51 6.42
C ILE A 231 8.50 10.08 5.34
N ALA A 232 7.19 9.88 5.49
CA ALA A 232 6.21 10.39 4.56
C ALA A 232 6.21 11.92 4.49
N LEU A 233 6.33 12.61 5.64
CA LEU A 233 6.41 14.06 5.71
C LEU A 233 7.65 14.59 5.01
N LEU A 234 8.82 13.98 5.22
CA LEU A 234 10.05 14.37 4.52
C LEU A 234 9.87 14.28 3.01
N LEU A 235 9.33 13.17 2.51
CA LEU A 235 9.07 13.01 1.07
C LEU A 235 7.98 13.96 0.56
N TRP A 236 6.94 14.22 1.36
CA TRP A 236 5.88 15.18 1.02
C TRP A 236 6.44 16.61 0.88
N VAL A 237 7.28 17.02 1.82
CA VAL A 237 7.99 18.31 1.75
C VAL A 237 8.85 18.37 0.48
N ILE A 238 9.62 17.32 0.19
CA ILE A 238 10.42 17.26 -1.03
C ILE A 238 9.55 17.41 -2.29
N VAL A 239 8.41 16.78 -2.40
CA VAL A 239 7.51 16.83 -3.56
C VAL A 239 6.83 18.19 -3.70
N LEU A 240 6.35 18.78 -2.60
CA LEU A 240 5.51 19.98 -2.64
C LEU A 240 6.29 21.29 -2.61
N VAL A 241 7.43 21.31 -1.92
CA VAL A 241 8.17 22.55 -1.69
C VAL A 241 8.96 22.95 -2.92
N ASN A 242 8.79 24.19 -3.32
CA ASN A 242 9.66 24.85 -4.28
C ASN A 242 10.84 25.47 -3.52
N PHE A 243 11.99 24.77 -3.53
CA PHE A 243 13.20 25.18 -2.81
C PHE A 243 13.85 26.47 -3.35
N HIS A 244 13.40 26.99 -4.49
CA HIS A 244 13.85 28.30 -4.99
C HIS A 244 13.22 29.49 -4.24
N ARG A 245 12.23 29.27 -3.37
CA ARG A 245 11.57 30.31 -2.59
C ARG A 245 11.86 30.14 -1.11
N LEU A 246 12.62 31.06 -0.51
CA LEU A 246 13.02 31.02 0.89
C LEU A 246 11.82 30.86 1.86
N ARG A 247 10.71 31.57 1.60
CA ARG A 247 9.47 31.43 2.38
C ARG A 247 8.97 30.00 2.46
N ASN A 248 9.03 29.24 1.35
CA ASN A 248 8.55 27.86 1.32
C ASN A 248 9.50 26.93 2.10
N ILE A 249 10.79 27.22 2.06
CA ILE A 249 11.79 26.49 2.86
C ILE A 249 11.51 26.70 4.35
N ILE A 250 11.29 27.93 4.78
CA ILE A 250 11.00 28.25 6.19
C ILE A 250 9.71 27.54 6.63
N ILE A 251 8.64 27.61 5.85
CA ILE A 251 7.37 26.92 6.18
C ILE A 251 7.58 25.39 6.29
N ALA A 252 8.38 24.81 5.40
CA ALA A 252 8.70 23.37 5.43
C ALA A 252 9.51 23.01 6.68
N LEU A 253 10.54 23.80 7.02
CA LEU A 253 11.35 23.59 8.21
C LEU A 253 10.54 23.71 9.50
N VAL A 254 9.67 24.72 9.59
CA VAL A 254 8.74 24.87 10.72
C VAL A 254 7.80 23.68 10.81
N GLY A 255 7.21 23.22 9.70
CA GLY A 255 6.34 22.06 9.66
C GLY A 255 7.04 20.79 10.11
N VAL A 256 8.26 20.54 9.61
CA VAL A 256 9.09 19.39 10.04
C VAL A 256 9.45 19.52 11.53
N GLY A 257 9.80 20.74 11.99
CA GLY A 257 10.11 21.00 13.40
C GLY A 257 8.93 20.72 14.34
N VAL A 258 7.72 21.15 13.97
CA VAL A 258 6.50 20.91 14.76
C VAL A 258 6.18 19.41 14.85
N VAL A 259 6.23 18.70 13.71
CA VAL A 259 5.99 17.23 13.70
C VAL A 259 7.10 16.49 14.44
N GLY A 260 8.35 16.93 14.29
CA GLY A 260 9.48 16.39 15.04
C GLY A 260 9.36 16.58 16.55
N ALA A 261 8.92 17.76 16.98
CA ALA A 261 8.68 18.06 18.40
C ALA A 261 7.51 17.23 18.97
N ALA A 262 6.39 17.14 18.24
CA ALA A 262 5.24 16.33 18.63
C ALA A 262 5.59 14.83 18.67
N GLY A 263 6.30 14.33 17.67
CA GLY A 263 6.82 12.96 17.65
C GLY A 263 7.80 12.69 18.79
N GLY A 264 8.72 13.63 19.04
CA GLY A 264 9.67 13.56 20.18
C GLY A 264 8.95 13.51 21.52
N ALA A 265 7.90 14.32 21.72
CA ALA A 265 7.10 14.28 22.95
C ALA A 265 6.46 12.91 23.15
N VAL A 266 5.86 12.32 22.09
CA VAL A 266 5.29 10.96 22.16
C VAL A 266 6.36 9.92 22.42
N LEU A 267 7.55 10.05 21.81
CA LEU A 267 8.69 9.15 22.07
C LEU A 267 9.12 9.17 23.53
N LEU A 268 9.12 10.34 24.16
CA LEU A 268 9.56 10.51 25.56
C LEU A 268 8.49 10.06 26.58
N THR A 269 7.21 10.07 26.22
CA THR A 269 6.09 9.74 27.13
C THR A 269 5.56 8.32 26.95
N ASN A 270 5.99 7.58 25.95
CA ASN A 270 5.49 6.25 25.67
C ASN A 270 6.34 5.17 26.35
N ASP A 271 5.78 4.47 27.35
CA ASP A 271 6.47 3.43 28.14
C ASP A 271 7.10 2.33 27.26
N ARG A 272 6.41 1.93 26.18
CA ARG A 272 6.93 0.92 25.25
C ARG A 272 8.22 1.38 24.56
N ILE A 273 8.28 2.66 24.19
CA ILE A 273 9.49 3.25 23.57
C ILE A 273 10.60 3.32 24.59
N GLN A 274 10.30 3.72 25.83
CA GLN A 274 11.28 3.75 26.90
C GLN A 274 11.87 2.35 27.19
N LEU A 275 11.03 1.31 27.17
CA LEU A 275 11.48 -0.09 27.25
C LEU A 275 12.38 -0.48 26.08
N MET A 276 12.05 -0.09 24.86
CA MET A 276 12.88 -0.35 23.68
C MET A 276 14.21 0.39 23.72
N LEU A 277 14.23 1.62 24.26
CA LEU A 277 15.45 2.41 24.43
C LEU A 277 16.36 1.85 25.53
N SER A 278 15.79 1.37 26.65
CA SER A 278 16.54 0.87 27.80
C SER A 278 17.03 -0.57 27.61
N HIS A 279 16.25 -1.45 26.98
CA HIS A 279 16.58 -2.88 26.81
C HIS A 279 16.98 -3.25 25.38
N GLY A 280 16.95 -2.28 24.43
CA GLY A 280 17.20 -2.49 23.02
C GLY A 280 15.93 -2.74 22.20
N LEU A 281 16.02 -2.44 20.92
CA LEU A 281 14.86 -2.48 19.97
C LEU A 281 14.23 -3.88 19.84
N ILE A 282 14.99 -4.92 20.08
CA ILE A 282 14.57 -6.32 19.94
C ILE A 282 14.15 -6.89 21.30
N SER A 283 15.03 -6.79 22.29
CA SER A 283 14.81 -7.37 23.62
C SER A 283 13.72 -6.65 24.41
N GLY A 284 13.55 -5.35 24.18
CA GLY A 284 12.54 -4.50 24.86
C GLY A 284 11.12 -4.63 24.28
N ASP A 285 10.92 -5.35 23.16
CA ASP A 285 9.59 -5.47 22.52
C ASP A 285 9.38 -6.82 21.82
N PHE A 286 8.53 -7.66 22.40
CA PHE A 286 8.17 -8.97 21.85
C PHE A 286 7.65 -8.92 20.41
N SER A 287 6.91 -7.88 20.04
CA SER A 287 6.40 -7.72 18.67
C SER A 287 7.52 -7.44 17.68
N SER A 288 8.52 -6.64 18.05
CA SER A 288 9.69 -6.36 17.22
C SER A 288 10.57 -7.59 17.07
N MET A 289 10.76 -8.35 18.16
CA MET A 289 11.47 -9.64 18.14
C MET A 289 10.78 -10.64 17.20
N ALA A 290 9.45 -10.78 17.29
CA ALA A 290 8.68 -11.69 16.41
C ALA A 290 8.79 -11.29 14.93
N ARG A 291 8.75 -9.99 14.62
CA ARG A 291 8.92 -9.49 13.25
C ARG A 291 10.31 -9.77 12.71
N LEU A 292 11.33 -9.51 13.52
CA LEU A 292 12.71 -9.84 13.13
C LEU A 292 12.86 -11.33 12.89
N PHE A 293 12.30 -12.18 13.77
CA PHE A 293 12.36 -13.63 13.63
C PHE A 293 11.69 -14.10 12.34
N ARG A 294 10.50 -13.56 12.01
CA ARG A 294 9.76 -13.88 10.78
C ARG A 294 10.55 -13.52 9.51
N ALA A 295 11.42 -12.51 9.56
CA ALA A 295 12.31 -12.16 8.47
C ALA A 295 13.59 -13.01 8.49
N LEU A 296 14.17 -13.24 9.66
CA LEU A 296 15.44 -13.93 9.83
C LEU A 296 15.34 -15.42 9.48
N ALA A 297 14.28 -16.11 9.90
CA ALA A 297 14.15 -17.52 9.65
C ALA A 297 14.15 -17.89 8.13
N PRO A 298 13.39 -17.23 7.23
CA PRO A 298 13.56 -17.45 5.80
C PRO A 298 14.96 -17.12 5.29
N VAL A 299 15.60 -16.05 5.80
CA VAL A 299 16.96 -15.67 5.39
C VAL A 299 17.97 -16.77 5.74
N GLU A 300 17.88 -17.35 6.94
CA GLU A 300 18.72 -18.48 7.34
C GLU A 300 18.49 -19.71 6.44
N ALA A 301 17.23 -19.95 6.04
CA ALA A 301 16.92 -21.01 5.08
C ALA A 301 17.55 -20.76 3.71
N TRP A 302 17.58 -19.50 3.22
CA TRP A 302 18.23 -19.16 1.94
C TRP A 302 19.74 -19.33 1.99
N LEU A 303 20.37 -18.93 3.11
CA LEU A 303 21.83 -19.06 3.29
C LEU A 303 22.27 -20.50 3.36
N ALA A 304 21.43 -21.38 3.88
CA ALA A 304 21.66 -22.82 3.91
C ALA A 304 21.41 -23.52 2.57
N ASP A 305 20.62 -22.90 1.67
CA ASP A 305 20.17 -23.49 0.39
C ASP A 305 20.16 -22.45 -0.73
N ILE A 306 21.34 -22.18 -1.29
CA ILE A 306 21.54 -21.16 -2.34
C ILE A 306 20.65 -21.36 -3.58
N PRO A 307 20.40 -22.57 -4.09
CA PRO A 307 19.43 -22.78 -5.16
C PRO A 307 18.05 -22.21 -4.87
N HIS A 308 17.55 -22.36 -3.64
CA HIS A 308 16.26 -21.78 -3.25
C HIS A 308 16.33 -20.26 -2.99
N LEU A 309 17.49 -19.70 -2.64
CA LEU A 309 17.67 -18.23 -2.68
C LEU A 309 17.52 -17.70 -4.11
N VAL A 310 18.07 -18.41 -5.09
CA VAL A 310 18.10 -17.99 -6.50
C VAL A 310 16.72 -18.15 -7.16
N PHE A 311 16.09 -19.32 -7.00
CA PHE A 311 14.87 -19.71 -7.72
C PHE A 311 13.60 -19.72 -6.87
N GLY A 312 13.70 -19.56 -5.54
CA GLY A 312 12.60 -19.56 -4.60
C GLY A 312 12.18 -20.95 -4.12
N PHE A 313 11.47 -20.98 -3.01
CA PHE A 313 10.84 -22.18 -2.44
C PHE A 313 9.53 -22.57 -3.15
N GLY A 314 9.04 -21.71 -4.05
CA GLY A 314 7.76 -21.85 -4.74
C GLY A 314 6.62 -21.12 -4.01
N ALA A 315 5.65 -20.65 -4.78
CA ALA A 315 4.48 -19.94 -4.24
C ALA A 315 3.77 -20.74 -3.15
N GLY A 316 3.52 -20.13 -2.00
CA GLY A 316 2.87 -20.73 -0.85
C GLY A 316 3.77 -21.51 0.10
N ASN A 317 5.09 -21.64 -0.15
CA ASN A 317 6.03 -22.42 0.65
C ASN A 317 6.83 -21.58 1.66
N LEU A 318 6.37 -20.39 2.01
CA LEU A 318 7.00 -19.57 3.05
C LEU A 318 7.08 -20.29 4.41
N LYS A 319 6.07 -21.11 4.74
CA LYS A 319 6.04 -21.93 5.95
C LYS A 319 7.22 -22.90 6.03
N ASP A 320 7.56 -23.54 4.91
CA ASP A 320 8.66 -24.48 4.82
C ASP A 320 10.01 -23.81 4.96
N ALA A 321 10.17 -22.62 4.37
CA ALA A 321 11.37 -21.81 4.54
C ALA A 321 11.55 -21.38 6.01
N ILE A 322 10.50 -20.89 6.67
CA ILE A 322 10.54 -20.55 8.09
C ILE A 322 10.91 -21.78 8.94
N ALA A 323 10.30 -22.94 8.68
CA ALA A 323 10.57 -24.18 9.42
C ALA A 323 12.05 -24.61 9.28
N ARG A 324 12.63 -24.49 8.07
CA ARG A 324 14.05 -24.84 7.81
C ARG A 324 15.02 -23.89 8.53
N GLY A 325 14.75 -22.60 8.54
CA GLY A 325 15.63 -21.62 9.19
C GLY A 325 15.31 -21.36 10.66
N TYR A 326 14.25 -21.99 11.19
CA TYR A 326 13.75 -21.71 12.54
C TYR A 326 14.81 -21.86 13.63
N GLN A 327 15.49 -23.02 13.68
CA GLN A 327 16.44 -23.31 14.75
C GLN A 327 17.66 -22.39 14.68
N THR A 328 18.17 -22.09 13.50
CA THR A 328 19.30 -21.19 13.30
C THR A 328 18.94 -19.77 13.75
N ALA A 329 17.78 -19.26 13.32
CA ALA A 329 17.27 -17.96 13.73
C ALA A 329 17.01 -17.88 15.25
N PHE A 330 16.50 -18.96 15.83
CA PHE A 330 16.25 -19.07 17.27
C PHE A 330 17.56 -19.00 18.06
N ASN A 331 18.57 -19.78 17.67
CA ASN A 331 19.88 -19.78 18.30
C ASN A 331 20.58 -18.43 18.13
N TRP A 332 20.42 -17.77 16.99
CA TRP A 332 20.98 -16.44 16.75
C TRP A 332 20.42 -15.40 17.73
N LEU A 333 19.11 -15.40 18.00
CA LEU A 333 18.50 -14.53 18.99
C LEU A 333 19.01 -14.85 20.41
N GLN A 334 19.05 -16.15 20.79
CA GLN A 334 19.57 -16.55 22.10
C GLN A 334 21.01 -16.13 22.33
N ALA A 335 21.87 -16.26 21.31
CA ALA A 335 23.28 -15.85 21.39
C ALA A 335 23.46 -14.35 21.63
N ARG A 336 22.45 -13.53 21.30
CA ARG A 336 22.41 -12.09 21.59
C ARG A 336 21.85 -11.74 22.97
N GLY A 337 21.45 -12.75 23.74
CA GLY A 337 20.83 -12.56 25.05
C GLY A 337 19.31 -12.30 25.01
N ASP A 338 18.68 -12.43 23.84
CA ASP A 338 17.23 -12.34 23.71
C ASP A 338 16.56 -13.62 24.21
N ASN A 339 15.25 -13.53 24.53
CA ASN A 339 14.45 -14.69 24.98
C ASN A 339 13.36 -15.05 23.96
N PRO A 340 13.71 -15.70 22.83
CA PRO A 340 12.73 -16.12 21.84
C PRO A 340 11.76 -17.19 22.39
N ALA A 341 12.18 -18.00 23.34
CA ALA A 341 11.32 -19.02 23.99
C ALA A 341 10.14 -18.40 24.75
N GLY A 342 10.33 -17.20 25.32
CA GLY A 342 9.27 -16.43 25.98
C GLY A 342 8.25 -15.83 25.03
N ASN A 343 8.56 -15.76 23.73
CA ASN A 343 7.70 -15.13 22.72
C ASN A 343 6.70 -16.13 22.13
N GLY A 344 5.41 -15.92 22.43
CA GLY A 344 4.31 -16.81 21.95
C GLY A 344 4.20 -16.86 20.43
N GLU A 345 4.45 -15.74 19.72
CA GLU A 345 4.40 -15.71 18.25
C GLU A 345 5.53 -16.54 17.62
N ILE A 346 6.75 -16.47 18.19
CA ILE A 346 7.88 -17.27 17.71
C ILE A 346 7.61 -18.76 17.93
N ARG A 347 7.07 -19.14 19.10
CA ARG A 347 6.72 -20.53 19.39
C ARG A 347 5.68 -21.08 18.40
N LEU A 348 4.67 -20.30 18.05
CA LEU A 348 3.67 -20.69 17.05
C LEU A 348 4.29 -20.92 15.66
N LEU A 349 5.35 -20.22 15.30
CA LEU A 349 6.05 -20.42 14.02
C LEU A 349 6.83 -21.75 13.99
N GLY A 350 7.26 -22.27 15.14
CA GLY A 350 7.96 -23.56 15.24
C GLY A 350 7.05 -24.77 15.06
N SER A 351 5.76 -24.64 15.33
CA SER A 351 4.75 -25.69 15.18
C SER A 351 3.39 -25.07 14.85
N PRO A 352 3.24 -24.49 13.66
CA PRO A 352 2.00 -23.81 13.30
C PRO A 352 0.86 -24.83 13.14
N PRO A 353 -0.31 -24.60 13.77
CA PRO A 353 -1.43 -25.51 13.69
C PRO A 353 -1.99 -25.55 12.27
N GLY A 354 -2.02 -26.75 11.67
CA GLY A 354 -2.69 -27.04 10.40
C GLY A 354 -2.29 -26.14 9.22
N ASP A 355 -3.29 -25.74 8.45
CA ASP A 355 -3.14 -24.84 7.27
C ASP A 355 -3.09 -23.36 7.64
N HIS A 356 -2.51 -23.00 8.79
CA HIS A 356 -2.39 -21.60 9.18
C HIS A 356 -1.55 -20.84 8.17
N TYR A 357 -2.09 -19.74 7.66
CA TYR A 357 -1.35 -18.86 6.76
C TYR A 357 -0.26 -18.14 7.55
N ILE A 358 0.97 -18.31 7.11
CA ILE A 358 2.16 -17.67 7.68
C ILE A 358 2.66 -16.60 6.72
N PHE A 359 3.13 -15.49 7.26
CA PHE A 359 3.68 -14.36 6.55
C PHE A 359 4.90 -13.82 7.29
N SER A 360 5.85 -13.22 6.56
CA SER A 360 7.07 -12.62 7.15
C SER A 360 6.85 -11.22 7.67
N MET A 361 5.75 -10.56 7.32
CA MET A 361 5.47 -9.13 7.48
C MET A 361 6.31 -8.22 6.58
N SER A 362 7.00 -8.76 5.57
CA SER A 362 7.77 -8.01 4.58
C SER A 362 7.54 -8.59 3.19
N ALA A 363 7.02 -7.77 2.27
CA ALA A 363 6.83 -8.21 0.90
C ALA A 363 8.14 -8.63 0.21
N TYR A 364 9.27 -8.08 0.62
CA TYR A 364 10.58 -8.46 0.08
C TYR A 364 10.97 -9.87 0.50
N ILE A 365 10.82 -10.18 1.79
CA ILE A 365 11.13 -11.50 2.33
C ILE A 365 10.20 -12.54 1.73
N ASP A 366 8.89 -12.27 1.72
CA ASP A 366 7.90 -13.19 1.13
C ASP A 366 8.20 -13.43 -0.35
N PHE A 367 8.45 -12.36 -1.12
CA PHE A 367 8.70 -12.47 -2.55
C PHE A 367 9.99 -13.23 -2.87
N ILE A 368 11.10 -12.91 -2.20
CA ILE A 368 12.38 -13.61 -2.42
C ILE A 368 12.27 -15.07 -1.98
N THR A 369 11.58 -15.34 -0.89
CA THR A 369 11.37 -16.72 -0.41
C THR A 369 10.55 -17.53 -1.40
N GLU A 370 9.44 -17.00 -1.89
CA GLU A 370 8.55 -17.75 -2.77
C GLU A 370 9.08 -17.85 -4.21
N PHE A 371 9.67 -16.77 -4.75
CA PHE A 371 10.01 -16.64 -6.18
C PHE A 371 11.50 -16.48 -6.47
N GLY A 372 12.33 -16.35 -5.46
CA GLY A 372 13.77 -16.22 -5.57
C GLY A 372 14.28 -14.81 -5.92
N ALA A 373 15.57 -14.62 -5.70
CA ALA A 373 16.25 -13.35 -5.95
C ALA A 373 16.26 -12.97 -7.43
N VAL A 374 16.30 -13.95 -8.35
CA VAL A 374 16.24 -13.69 -9.80
C VAL A 374 14.95 -13.00 -10.18
N MET A 375 13.80 -13.49 -9.70
CA MET A 375 12.51 -12.87 -9.98
C MET A 375 12.34 -11.53 -9.26
N PHE A 376 12.95 -11.36 -8.10
CA PHE A 376 12.96 -10.07 -7.41
C PHE A 376 13.74 -9.00 -8.21
N ILE A 377 14.93 -9.34 -8.72
CA ILE A 377 15.70 -8.46 -9.60
C ILE A 377 14.93 -8.17 -10.90
N ALA A 378 14.28 -9.18 -11.48
CA ALA A 378 13.43 -9.00 -12.66
C ALA A 378 12.24 -8.06 -12.38
N LEU A 379 11.59 -8.15 -11.21
CA LEU A 379 10.52 -7.23 -10.80
C LEU A 379 11.02 -5.78 -10.72
N LEU A 380 12.15 -5.56 -10.06
CA LEU A 380 12.75 -4.22 -9.97
C LEU A 380 13.10 -3.67 -11.35
N ALA A 381 13.72 -4.49 -12.19
CA ALA A 381 14.03 -4.12 -13.57
C ALA A 381 12.78 -3.77 -14.38
N LEU A 382 11.70 -4.56 -14.25
CA LEU A 382 10.42 -4.28 -14.91
C LEU A 382 9.81 -2.96 -14.48
N ILE A 383 9.83 -2.64 -13.17
CA ILE A 383 9.33 -1.36 -12.65
C ILE A 383 10.14 -0.20 -13.24
N LEU A 384 11.48 -0.30 -13.20
CA LEU A 384 12.37 0.75 -13.73
C LEU A 384 12.19 0.94 -15.25
N VAL A 385 12.14 -0.17 -16.00
CA VAL A 385 11.88 -0.15 -17.45
C VAL A 385 10.51 0.46 -17.75
N HIS A 386 9.48 0.12 -16.98
CA HIS A 386 8.13 0.68 -17.16
C HIS A 386 8.15 2.20 -16.96
N VAL A 387 8.72 2.69 -15.86
CA VAL A 387 8.83 4.13 -15.57
C VAL A 387 9.62 4.85 -16.67
N THR A 388 10.73 4.25 -17.14
CA THR A 388 11.56 4.82 -18.20
C THR A 388 10.82 4.88 -19.55
N ARG A 389 10.17 3.77 -19.96
CA ARG A 389 9.38 3.70 -21.21
C ARG A 389 8.22 4.71 -21.22
N CYS A 390 7.59 4.90 -20.07
CA CYS A 390 6.49 5.86 -19.93
C CYS A 390 6.98 7.31 -19.75
N ARG A 391 8.31 7.56 -19.76
CA ARG A 391 8.91 8.89 -19.50
C ARG A 391 8.38 9.53 -18.23
N ALA A 392 8.12 8.72 -17.21
CA ALA A 392 7.49 9.16 -15.97
C ALA A 392 8.51 9.65 -14.91
N TRP A 393 9.78 9.71 -15.24
CA TRP A 393 10.81 10.18 -14.31
C TRP A 393 10.61 11.64 -13.94
N ASN A 394 10.27 11.89 -12.72
CA ASN A 394 10.17 13.20 -12.12
C ASN A 394 10.32 13.08 -10.60
N LYS A 395 10.45 14.21 -9.91
CA LYS A 395 10.63 14.31 -8.47
C LYS A 395 9.55 13.55 -7.68
N MET A 396 8.28 13.63 -8.09
CA MET A 396 7.17 12.94 -7.45
C MET A 396 7.29 11.43 -7.61
N THR A 397 7.59 10.96 -8.82
CA THR A 397 7.74 9.52 -9.12
C THR A 397 8.86 8.89 -8.28
N VAL A 398 10.01 9.56 -8.17
CA VAL A 398 11.15 9.08 -7.37
C VAL A 398 10.76 9.02 -5.88
N CYS A 399 10.15 10.09 -5.35
CA CYS A 399 9.71 10.10 -3.96
C CYS A 399 8.65 9.02 -3.68
N TRP A 400 7.75 8.78 -4.64
CA TRP A 400 6.74 7.73 -4.52
C TRP A 400 7.37 6.33 -4.53
N MET A 401 8.34 6.07 -5.41
CA MET A 401 9.10 4.81 -5.41
C MET A 401 9.82 4.58 -4.09
N LEU A 402 10.50 5.60 -3.55
CA LEU A 402 11.18 5.51 -2.25
C LEU A 402 10.20 5.25 -1.10
N LEU A 403 9.04 5.90 -1.14
CA LEU A 403 8.00 5.70 -0.15
C LEU A 403 7.44 4.28 -0.19
N LEU A 404 7.15 3.75 -1.37
CA LEU A 404 6.70 2.37 -1.53
C LEU A 404 7.80 1.37 -1.11
N ALA A 405 9.05 1.61 -1.52
CA ALA A 405 10.17 0.77 -1.12
C ALA A 405 10.28 0.69 0.42
N TYR A 406 10.11 1.81 1.12
CA TYR A 406 10.09 1.83 2.57
C TYR A 406 8.87 1.08 3.16
N LEU A 407 7.66 1.38 2.67
CA LEU A 407 6.43 0.81 3.22
C LEU A 407 6.39 -0.72 3.08
N TYR A 408 6.84 -1.27 1.96
CA TYR A 408 6.87 -2.72 1.71
C TYR A 408 7.93 -3.49 2.51
N VAL A 409 8.87 -2.79 3.21
CA VAL A 409 9.76 -3.46 4.17
C VAL A 409 8.99 -4.14 5.31
N GLN A 410 7.86 -3.54 5.71
CA GLN A 410 7.04 -4.03 6.82
C GLN A 410 5.56 -4.21 6.43
N PHE A 411 5.30 -4.56 5.19
CA PHE A 411 3.98 -4.84 4.67
C PHE A 411 4.07 -5.99 3.68
N GLU A 412 3.32 -7.05 3.95
CA GLU A 412 3.11 -8.17 3.05
C GLU A 412 1.78 -7.98 2.31
N GLY A 413 1.75 -8.05 1.03
CA GLY A 413 0.48 -7.92 0.33
C GLY A 413 0.63 -7.63 -1.15
N TYR A 414 0.72 -8.68 -1.95
CA TYR A 414 0.77 -8.56 -3.41
C TYR A 414 -0.50 -7.98 -4.01
N ALA A 415 -1.66 -8.17 -3.36
CA ALA A 415 -2.94 -7.64 -3.79
C ALA A 415 -3.14 -6.16 -3.43
N PHE A 416 -2.27 -5.58 -2.61
CA PHE A 416 -2.47 -4.22 -2.15
C PHE A 416 -2.24 -3.21 -3.28
N TYR A 417 -3.19 -2.30 -3.46
CA TYR A 417 -3.28 -1.43 -4.63
C TYR A 417 -2.22 -0.33 -4.71
N ALA A 418 -1.39 -0.10 -3.68
CA ALA A 418 -0.40 0.98 -3.69
C ALA A 418 0.62 0.86 -4.83
N ILE A 419 1.21 -0.33 -5.04
CA ILE A 419 2.14 -0.57 -6.15
C ILE A 419 1.42 -0.53 -7.50
N TRP A 420 0.20 -1.08 -7.59
CA TRP A 420 -0.58 -1.10 -8.83
C TRP A 420 -1.06 0.28 -9.24
N LEU A 421 -1.45 1.11 -8.27
CA LEU A 421 -1.75 2.53 -8.48
C LEU A 421 -0.52 3.29 -8.99
N PHE A 422 0.67 3.03 -8.43
CA PHE A 422 1.93 3.61 -8.89
C PHE A 422 2.22 3.24 -10.35
N LEU A 423 2.14 1.95 -10.69
CA LEU A 423 2.39 1.46 -12.05
C LEU A 423 1.41 2.05 -13.05
N TRP A 424 0.12 2.15 -12.69
CA TRP A 424 -0.88 2.80 -13.52
C TRP A 424 -0.58 4.29 -13.70
N ALA A 425 -0.30 5.02 -12.62
CA ALA A 425 -0.01 6.45 -12.66
C ALA A 425 1.24 6.74 -13.50
N ALA A 426 2.31 5.96 -13.35
CA ALA A 426 3.49 6.05 -14.20
C ALA A 426 3.11 5.80 -15.67
N GLY A 427 2.26 4.79 -15.93
CA GLY A 427 1.76 4.49 -17.26
C GLY A 427 1.01 5.63 -17.92
N VAL A 428 0.28 6.46 -17.19
CA VAL A 428 -0.51 7.58 -17.73
C VAL A 428 0.17 8.96 -17.57
N ALA A 429 1.33 9.04 -16.92
CA ALA A 429 2.02 10.30 -16.61
C ALA A 429 2.26 11.18 -17.84
N GLY A 430 2.67 10.59 -18.96
CA GLY A 430 2.85 11.30 -20.22
C GLY A 430 1.55 11.90 -20.79
N LEU A 431 0.41 11.27 -20.54
CA LEU A 431 -0.91 11.76 -20.95
C LEU A 431 -1.42 12.87 -20.02
N MET A 432 -1.17 12.77 -18.71
CA MET A 432 -1.56 13.80 -17.74
C MET A 432 -0.74 15.10 -17.93
N GLY A 433 0.52 15.01 -18.28
CA GLY A 433 1.35 16.18 -18.63
C GLY A 433 0.78 16.96 -19.81
N SER A 434 0.31 16.29 -20.85
CA SER A 434 -0.29 16.93 -22.02
C SER A 434 -1.69 17.51 -21.73
N LEU A 435 -2.45 16.90 -20.80
CA LEU A 435 -3.76 17.41 -20.38
C LEU A 435 -3.64 18.67 -19.52
N ASN A 436 -2.63 18.73 -18.66
CA ASN A 436 -2.37 19.91 -17.82
C ASN A 436 -1.78 21.09 -18.60
N SER A 437 -0.90 20.83 -19.58
CA SER A 437 -0.39 21.90 -20.47
C SER A 437 -1.52 22.50 -21.32
N GLY A 438 -2.44 21.70 -21.80
CA GLY A 438 -3.62 22.20 -22.54
C GLY A 438 -4.56 23.07 -21.69
N VAL A 439 -4.69 22.80 -20.39
CA VAL A 439 -5.53 23.60 -19.47
C VAL A 439 -4.86 24.94 -19.13
N ASP A 440 -3.54 24.95 -18.98
CA ASP A 440 -2.79 26.17 -18.70
C ASP A 440 -2.71 27.09 -19.94
N ASP A 441 -2.63 26.53 -21.14
CA ASP A 441 -2.72 27.28 -22.39
C ASP A 441 -4.12 27.91 -22.57
N VAL A 442 -5.19 27.19 -22.24
CA VAL A 442 -6.57 27.74 -22.28
C VAL A 442 -6.75 28.83 -21.22
N LYS A 443 -6.16 28.72 -20.04
CA LYS A 443 -6.16 29.80 -19.04
C LYS A 443 -5.36 31.01 -19.50
N ARG A 444 -4.18 30.82 -20.10
CA ARG A 444 -3.37 31.92 -20.66
C ARG A 444 -4.09 32.67 -21.77
N ILE A 445 -4.76 31.93 -22.67
CA ILE A 445 -5.56 32.54 -23.75
C ILE A 445 -6.76 33.31 -23.17
N ARG A 446 -7.45 32.81 -22.15
CA ARG A 446 -8.55 33.57 -21.49
C ARG A 446 -8.06 34.80 -20.77
N PHE A 447 -6.89 34.76 -20.13
CA PHE A 447 -6.29 35.96 -19.49
C PHE A 447 -5.81 37.00 -20.51
N ALA A 448 -5.24 36.58 -21.63
CA ALA A 448 -4.85 37.47 -22.71
C ALA A 448 -6.09 38.14 -23.34
N HIS A 449 -7.18 37.40 -23.55
CA HIS A 449 -8.43 37.95 -24.12
C HIS A 449 -9.16 38.91 -23.16
N LYS A 450 -9.07 38.73 -21.85
CA LYS A 450 -9.57 39.70 -20.85
C LYS A 450 -8.75 40.94 -20.79
N ARG A 451 -7.41 40.88 -20.92
CA ARG A 451 -6.56 42.07 -20.98
C ARG A 451 -6.73 42.90 -22.25
N GLY A 452 -7.01 42.25 -23.39
CA GLY A 452 -7.28 42.94 -24.65
C GLY A 452 -8.58 43.73 -24.67
N LYS A 453 -9.60 43.32 -23.88
CA LYS A 453 -10.86 44.09 -23.76
C LYS A 453 -10.80 45.29 -22.85
N HIS A 454 -9.87 45.35 -21.89
CA HIS A 454 -9.68 46.52 -21.02
C HIS A 454 -8.77 47.62 -21.61
N LEU A 455 -8.18 47.39 -22.77
CA LEU A 455 -7.38 48.34 -23.48
C LEU A 455 -8.09 48.98 -24.69
N SER A 456 -9.36 48.60 -24.95
CA SER A 456 -10.19 49.07 -26.05
C SER A 456 -11.46 49.79 -25.55
N GLU A 457 -11.57 50.06 -24.28
CA GLU A 457 -12.50 51.02 -23.63
C GLU A 457 -11.68 52.19 -23.04
#